data_2519401c325539783ab31c6959a4139e
#
_entry.id   2519401c325539783ab31c6959a4139e
#
_cell.length_a   1.000
_cell.length_b   1.000
_cell.length_c   1.000
_cell.angle_alpha   90.00
_cell.angle_beta   90.00
_cell.angle_gamma   90.00
#
_symmetry.space_group_name_H-M   'P 1'
#
loop_
_entity.id
_entity.type
_entity.pdbx_description
1 polymer ?
#
loop_
_entity_poly.entity_id
_entity_poly.type
_entity_poly.pdbx_seq_one_letter_code
_entity_poly.pdbx_strand_id
1 'polypeptide(L)'
;MSHDEPQVNGQLERDAIRAMRRSYGEAGLESLPNDPFVAFHSWLTEAAANPFIVEANAMVLSTLGTDENGADAITTRTVLLKDVSQGGFTFFTNYGSRKGQAIELNAQVTLLFPWYSMERQISISGFAEKISREESEDYFATRPWSSQIGAWASAQSAPLASREELEQRFKGASEKWPEGTTVPCPPQWGGYRVTPVNIEFWQGRYSRLHDRLRYERSNIASNWEVHRYYP
;
A
#
# COMPACT_ATOMS: atom_id res chain seq x y z
N MET A 1 48.02 4.13 3.81
CA MET A 1 47.01 5.07 3.30
C MET A 1 45.80 4.85 4.15
N SER A 2 45.59 5.73 5.14
CA SER A 2 44.42 5.69 6.02
C SER A 2 43.24 6.23 5.22
N HIS A 3 42.22 5.40 5.04
CA HIS A 3 40.93 5.86 4.54
C HIS A 3 40.27 6.67 5.67
N ASP A 4 40.32 8.00 5.54
CA ASP A 4 39.48 8.91 6.30
C ASP A 4 38.02 8.67 5.86
N GLU A 5 37.26 7.90 6.62
CA GLU A 5 35.81 7.89 6.50
C GLU A 5 35.31 9.30 6.92
N PRO A 6 34.45 9.94 6.12
CA PRO A 6 33.92 11.24 6.52
C PRO A 6 33.08 11.04 7.80
N GLN A 7 33.56 11.57 8.93
CA GLN A 7 32.75 11.68 10.13
C GLN A 7 31.58 12.62 9.83
N VAL A 8 30.39 12.07 9.65
CA VAL A 8 29.16 12.84 9.56
C VAL A 8 28.93 13.49 10.92
N ASN A 9 29.09 14.80 11.00
CA ASN A 9 28.84 15.55 12.21
C ASN A 9 27.34 15.52 12.53
N GLY A 10 26.93 14.71 13.52
CA GLY A 10 25.54 14.50 13.89
C GLY A 10 24.74 15.79 14.19
N GLN A 11 25.44 16.91 14.49
CA GLN A 11 24.80 18.21 14.67
C GLN A 11 24.39 18.85 13.32
N LEU A 12 25.22 18.74 12.30
CA LEU A 12 24.91 19.22 10.94
C LEU A 12 23.75 18.44 10.34
N GLU A 13 23.70 17.11 10.55
CA GLU A 13 22.61 16.24 10.11
C GLU A 13 21.30 16.62 10.81
N ARG A 14 21.32 16.86 12.11
CA ARG A 14 20.14 17.27 12.88
C ARG A 14 19.59 18.62 12.45
N ASP A 15 20.43 19.59 12.22
CA ASP A 15 20.02 20.94 11.81
C ASP A 15 19.53 20.93 10.35
N ALA A 16 20.16 20.13 9.48
CA ALA A 16 19.68 19.91 8.11
C ALA A 16 18.29 19.28 8.10
N ILE A 17 18.05 18.25 8.92
CA ILE A 17 16.71 17.62 9.05
C ILE A 17 15.67 18.63 9.55
N ARG A 18 16.02 19.44 10.57
CA ARG A 18 15.13 20.48 11.11
C ARG A 18 14.82 21.59 10.11
N ALA A 19 15.76 21.87 9.19
CA ALA A 19 15.59 22.87 8.12
C ALA A 19 14.76 22.35 6.93
N MET A 20 14.50 21.04 6.82
CA MET A 20 13.66 20.44 5.79
C MET A 20 12.20 20.85 5.99
N ARG A 21 11.87 22.07 5.57
CA ARG A 21 10.52 22.62 5.63
C ARG A 21 10.10 23.05 4.25
N ARG A 22 8.91 22.59 3.83
CA ARG A 22 8.26 23.08 2.63
C ARG A 22 7.00 23.84 3.05
N SER A 23 6.77 25.00 2.45
CA SER A 23 5.49 25.69 2.57
C SER A 23 4.52 25.04 1.59
N TYR A 24 3.32 24.71 2.07
CA TYR A 24 2.22 24.24 1.25
C TYR A 24 1.50 25.42 0.60
N GLY A 25 0.78 25.13 -0.50
CA GLY A 25 -0.02 26.11 -1.20
C GLY A 25 -1.29 26.54 -0.45
N GLU A 26 -2.14 27.29 -1.14
CA GLU A 26 -3.43 27.78 -0.60
C GLU A 26 -4.61 26.89 -1.03
N ALA A 27 -4.36 25.80 -1.78
CA ALA A 27 -5.42 24.89 -2.18
C ALA A 27 -6.14 24.34 -0.96
N GLY A 28 -7.47 24.46 -0.94
CA GLY A 28 -8.32 24.02 0.16
C GLY A 28 -9.17 22.81 -0.22
N LEU A 29 -9.66 22.11 0.79
CA LEU A 29 -10.67 21.06 0.67
C LEU A 29 -11.92 21.51 1.42
N GLU A 30 -12.86 22.17 0.70
CA GLU A 30 -14.05 22.73 1.32
C GLU A 30 -15.12 21.66 1.58
N SER A 31 -15.32 20.76 0.64
CA SER A 31 -16.31 19.69 0.71
C SER A 31 -15.85 18.46 -0.08
N LEU A 32 -16.49 17.35 0.17
CA LEU A 32 -16.34 16.09 -0.56
C LEU A 32 -17.72 15.61 -1.04
N PRO A 33 -17.79 14.78 -2.12
CA PRO A 33 -19.02 14.08 -2.50
C PRO A 33 -19.58 13.26 -1.35
N ASN A 34 -20.87 12.91 -1.38
CA ASN A 34 -21.46 12.04 -0.35
C ASN A 34 -20.87 10.61 -0.36
N ASP A 35 -20.46 10.13 -1.51
CA ASP A 35 -19.84 8.81 -1.68
C ASP A 35 -18.30 8.92 -1.60
N PRO A 36 -17.65 8.27 -0.62
CA PRO A 36 -16.20 8.30 -0.48
C PRO A 36 -15.45 7.67 -1.65
N PHE A 37 -16.06 6.72 -2.36
CA PHE A 37 -15.43 6.09 -3.52
C PHE A 37 -15.40 7.02 -4.73
N VAL A 38 -16.42 7.87 -4.91
CA VAL A 38 -16.42 8.94 -5.91
C VAL A 38 -15.30 9.94 -5.61
N ALA A 39 -15.15 10.36 -4.34
CA ALA A 39 -14.06 11.25 -3.91
C ALA A 39 -12.69 10.61 -4.15
N PHE A 40 -12.54 9.33 -3.81
CA PHE A 40 -11.29 8.58 -4.02
C PHE A 40 -10.93 8.49 -5.50
N HIS A 41 -11.87 8.10 -6.37
CA HIS A 41 -11.63 8.01 -7.82
C HIS A 41 -11.23 9.34 -8.44
N SER A 42 -11.84 10.45 -7.99
CA SER A 42 -11.45 11.79 -8.45
C SER A 42 -9.99 12.08 -8.13
N TRP A 43 -9.59 11.91 -6.87
CA TRP A 43 -8.22 12.18 -6.45
C TRP A 43 -7.19 11.21 -7.05
N LEU A 44 -7.55 9.94 -7.21
CA LEU A 44 -6.68 8.96 -7.90
C LEU A 44 -6.48 9.32 -9.36
N THR A 45 -7.51 9.78 -10.05
CA THR A 45 -7.43 10.23 -11.45
C THR A 45 -6.51 11.44 -11.59
N GLU A 46 -6.65 12.43 -10.70
CA GLU A 46 -5.76 13.60 -10.66
C GLU A 46 -4.31 13.20 -10.37
N ALA A 47 -4.11 12.27 -9.42
CA ALA A 47 -2.79 11.75 -9.08
C ALA A 47 -2.15 10.99 -10.26
N ALA A 48 -2.92 10.19 -10.98
CA ALA A 48 -2.44 9.45 -12.17
C ALA A 48 -2.08 10.38 -13.33
N ALA A 49 -2.72 11.54 -13.44
CA ALA A 49 -2.40 12.56 -14.44
C ALA A 49 -1.19 13.44 -14.04
N ASN A 50 -0.72 13.37 -12.79
CA ASN A 50 0.37 14.21 -12.30
C ASN A 50 1.73 13.59 -12.69
N PRO A 51 2.56 14.30 -13.52
CA PRO A 51 3.83 13.76 -14.01
C PRO A 51 4.90 13.52 -12.91
N PHE A 52 4.71 14.05 -11.71
CA PHE A 52 5.60 13.85 -10.57
C PHE A 52 5.21 12.65 -9.68
N ILE A 53 4.15 11.93 -10.04
CA ILE A 53 3.70 10.71 -9.35
C ILE A 53 3.91 9.52 -10.26
N VAL A 54 4.90 8.69 -9.95
CA VAL A 54 5.29 7.54 -10.79
C VAL A 54 4.23 6.43 -10.76
N GLU A 55 3.71 6.12 -9.58
CA GLU A 55 2.70 5.09 -9.36
C GLU A 55 1.59 5.63 -8.43
N ALA A 56 0.56 6.23 -9.01
CA ALA A 56 -0.55 6.80 -8.25
C ALA A 56 -1.32 5.76 -7.41
N ASN A 57 -1.31 4.51 -7.84
CA ASN A 57 -1.93 3.38 -7.16
C ASN A 57 -1.01 2.69 -6.13
N ALA A 58 0.22 3.17 -5.93
CA ALA A 58 1.06 2.71 -4.85
C ALA A 58 0.52 3.21 -3.50
N MET A 59 0.37 2.29 -2.55
CA MET A 59 -0.13 2.59 -1.21
C MET A 59 0.71 1.91 -0.15
N VAL A 60 0.83 2.55 0.99
CA VAL A 60 1.49 2.01 2.19
C VAL A 60 0.45 1.21 2.97
N LEU A 61 0.66 -0.09 3.10
CA LEU A 61 -0.17 -0.99 3.90
C LEU A 61 0.48 -1.20 5.26
N SER A 62 -0.23 -0.87 6.34
CA SER A 62 0.12 -1.17 7.72
C SER A 62 -0.71 -2.34 8.23
N THR A 63 -0.06 -3.31 8.88
CA THR A 63 -0.69 -4.49 9.47
C THR A 63 -0.22 -4.69 10.89
N LEU A 64 -1.10 -5.14 11.77
CA LEU A 64 -0.78 -5.56 13.13
C LEU A 64 -0.57 -7.09 13.13
N GLY A 65 0.60 -7.51 13.54
CA GLY A 65 0.97 -8.92 13.67
C GLY A 65 1.82 -9.10 14.91
N THR A 66 2.65 -10.13 14.94
CA THR A 66 3.59 -10.38 16.04
C THR A 66 5.04 -10.27 15.58
N ASP A 67 5.94 -9.91 16.48
CA ASP A 67 7.38 -10.00 16.32
C ASP A 67 7.89 -11.44 16.59
N GLU A 68 9.20 -11.62 16.57
CA GLU A 68 9.86 -12.91 16.81
C GLU A 68 9.65 -13.45 18.24
N ASN A 69 9.28 -12.58 19.19
CA ASN A 69 9.02 -12.90 20.58
C ASN A 69 7.52 -13.12 20.84
N GLY A 70 6.66 -12.98 19.82
CA GLY A 70 5.22 -13.09 19.95
C GLY A 70 4.53 -11.82 20.48
N ALA A 71 5.26 -10.70 20.62
CA ALA A 71 4.67 -9.42 21.01
C ALA A 71 4.03 -8.71 19.81
N ASP A 72 2.98 -7.93 20.05
CA ASP A 72 2.31 -7.15 19.02
C ASP A 72 3.28 -6.23 18.28
N ALA A 73 3.26 -6.30 16.97
CA ALA A 73 4.15 -5.52 16.09
C ALA A 73 3.41 -4.98 14.87
N ILE A 74 3.46 -3.65 14.71
CA ILE A 74 2.98 -3.00 13.49
C ILE A 74 4.10 -3.03 12.46
N THR A 75 3.77 -3.52 11.27
CA THR A 75 4.71 -3.52 10.14
C THR A 75 4.09 -2.85 8.92
N THR A 76 4.94 -2.18 8.13
CA THR A 76 4.53 -1.32 7.02
C THR A 76 5.30 -1.67 5.75
N ARG A 77 4.65 -1.61 4.59
CA ARG A 77 5.27 -1.82 3.26
C ARG A 77 4.40 -1.20 2.17
N THR A 78 5.02 -0.96 1.02
CA THR A 78 4.27 -0.56 -0.17
C THR A 78 3.64 -1.78 -0.82
N VAL A 79 2.38 -1.63 -1.24
CA VAL A 79 1.64 -2.55 -2.12
C VAL A 79 0.91 -1.72 -3.18
N LEU A 80 0.43 -2.37 -4.25
CA LEU A 80 -0.28 -1.67 -5.33
C LEU A 80 -1.77 -1.94 -5.23
N LEU A 81 -2.57 -0.88 -5.23
CA LEU A 81 -4.02 -0.98 -5.46
C LEU A 81 -4.27 -1.53 -6.86
N LYS A 82 -5.17 -2.50 -6.97
CA LYS A 82 -5.50 -3.14 -8.26
C LYS A 82 -6.96 -3.06 -8.63
N ASP A 83 -7.82 -2.84 -7.65
CA ASP A 83 -9.25 -2.65 -7.89
C ASP A 83 -9.89 -1.84 -6.76
N VAL A 84 -10.93 -1.08 -7.12
CA VAL A 84 -11.82 -0.38 -6.21
C VAL A 84 -13.25 -0.72 -6.62
N SER A 85 -13.75 -1.80 -6.08
CA SER A 85 -15.09 -2.31 -6.39
C SER A 85 -15.68 -3.00 -5.17
N GLN A 86 -16.95 -3.33 -5.23
CA GLN A 86 -17.69 -4.04 -4.17
C GLN A 86 -17.51 -3.37 -2.78
N GLY A 87 -17.39 -2.04 -2.75
CA GLY A 87 -17.23 -1.27 -1.53
C GLY A 87 -15.87 -1.43 -0.82
N GLY A 88 -14.82 -1.82 -1.55
CA GLY A 88 -13.49 -2.05 -0.97
C GLY A 88 -12.32 -1.77 -1.90
N PHE A 89 -11.11 -1.89 -1.35
CA PHE A 89 -9.83 -1.64 -2.00
C PHE A 89 -9.05 -2.96 -2.09
N THR A 90 -8.74 -3.42 -3.30
CA THR A 90 -8.14 -4.73 -3.52
C THR A 90 -6.65 -4.63 -3.87
N PHE A 91 -5.84 -5.45 -3.21
CA PHE A 91 -4.43 -5.67 -3.54
C PHE A 91 -4.11 -7.15 -3.53
N PHE A 92 -3.00 -7.54 -4.18
CA PHE A 92 -2.60 -8.94 -4.30
C PHE A 92 -1.22 -9.18 -3.66
N THR A 93 -1.07 -10.36 -3.04
CA THR A 93 0.17 -10.73 -2.36
C THR A 93 0.30 -12.26 -2.23
N ASN A 94 1.44 -12.71 -1.71
CA ASN A 94 1.59 -14.07 -1.21
C ASN A 94 1.00 -14.14 0.22
N TYR A 95 0.03 -15.03 0.45
CA TYR A 95 -0.63 -15.23 1.75
C TYR A 95 0.34 -15.70 2.85
N GLY A 96 1.42 -16.44 2.48
CA GLY A 96 2.47 -16.85 3.40
C GLY A 96 3.48 -15.76 3.76
N SER A 97 3.38 -14.55 3.15
CA SER A 97 4.25 -13.43 3.49
C SER A 97 3.94 -12.88 4.89
N ARG A 98 4.90 -12.13 5.48
CA ARG A 98 4.71 -11.50 6.81
C ARG A 98 3.42 -10.69 6.92
N LYS A 99 3.03 -9.96 5.85
CA LYS A 99 1.77 -9.21 5.82
C LYS A 99 0.54 -10.12 5.74
N GLY A 100 0.62 -11.19 4.94
CA GLY A 100 -0.47 -12.17 4.83
C GLY A 100 -0.73 -12.87 6.15
N GLN A 101 0.33 -13.30 6.85
CA GLN A 101 0.23 -13.90 8.18
C GLN A 101 -0.32 -12.90 9.22
N ALA A 102 0.11 -11.64 9.17
CA ALA A 102 -0.41 -10.60 10.06
C ALA A 102 -1.91 -10.35 9.85
N ILE A 103 -2.38 -10.29 8.60
CA ILE A 103 -3.81 -10.11 8.27
C ILE A 103 -4.64 -11.32 8.72
N GLU A 104 -4.09 -12.54 8.64
CA GLU A 104 -4.77 -13.75 9.12
C GLU A 104 -4.98 -13.74 10.64
N LEU A 105 -4.02 -13.15 11.40
CA LEU A 105 -4.12 -12.97 12.84
C LEU A 105 -5.02 -11.81 13.22
N ASN A 106 -4.94 -10.71 12.49
CA ASN A 106 -5.72 -9.49 12.72
C ASN A 106 -6.05 -8.82 11.38
N ALA A 107 -7.33 -8.88 11.02
CA ALA A 107 -7.81 -8.33 9.75
C ALA A 107 -7.78 -6.78 9.69
N GLN A 108 -7.55 -6.07 10.79
CA GLN A 108 -7.47 -4.62 10.82
C GLN A 108 -6.23 -4.12 10.10
N VAL A 109 -6.43 -3.23 9.14
CA VAL A 109 -5.35 -2.66 8.34
C VAL A 109 -5.58 -1.17 8.10
N THR A 110 -4.49 -0.49 7.75
CA THR A 110 -4.55 0.88 7.23
C THR A 110 -3.81 0.95 5.90
N LEU A 111 -4.43 1.61 4.92
CA LEU A 111 -3.84 1.97 3.64
C LEU A 111 -3.59 3.47 3.63
N LEU A 112 -2.43 3.90 3.14
CA LEU A 112 -2.10 5.31 2.98
C LEU A 112 -1.62 5.56 1.54
N PHE A 113 -2.25 6.51 0.86
CA PHE A 113 -1.82 7.04 -0.44
C PHE A 113 -1.13 8.40 -0.22
N PRO A 114 0.21 8.46 -0.22
CA PRO A 114 0.96 9.67 0.09
C PRO A 114 1.35 10.42 -1.20
N TRP A 115 0.46 11.21 -1.77
CA TRP A 115 0.73 11.99 -2.98
C TRP A 115 1.40 13.34 -2.63
N TYR A 116 2.65 13.25 -2.17
CA TYR A 116 3.40 14.41 -1.65
C TYR A 116 3.53 15.57 -2.63
N SER A 117 3.68 15.28 -3.94
CA SER A 117 3.78 16.33 -4.97
C SER A 117 2.49 17.13 -5.17
N MET A 118 1.36 16.59 -4.71
CA MET A 118 0.06 17.26 -4.70
C MET A 118 -0.31 17.82 -3.32
N GLU A 119 0.57 17.66 -2.33
CA GLU A 119 0.28 18.04 -0.95
C GLU A 119 -0.99 17.34 -0.41
N ARG A 120 -1.24 16.10 -0.86
CA ARG A 120 -2.42 15.31 -0.54
C ARG A 120 -2.05 13.94 0.02
N GLN A 121 -2.90 13.45 0.90
CA GLN A 121 -2.90 12.04 1.27
C GLN A 121 -4.32 11.53 1.50
N ILE A 122 -4.53 10.23 1.28
CA ILE A 122 -5.75 9.53 1.69
C ILE A 122 -5.34 8.41 2.64
N SER A 123 -5.95 8.40 3.83
CA SER A 123 -5.77 7.33 4.82
C SER A 123 -7.07 6.52 4.93
N ILE A 124 -6.99 5.21 4.82
CA ILE A 124 -8.13 4.29 4.81
C ILE A 124 -7.91 3.24 5.89
N SER A 125 -8.78 3.19 6.88
CA SER A 125 -8.77 2.13 7.89
C SER A 125 -9.97 1.22 7.70
N GLY A 126 -9.75 -0.09 7.80
CA GLY A 126 -10.78 -1.09 7.58
C GLY A 126 -10.31 -2.51 7.87
N PHE A 127 -11.04 -3.47 7.33
CA PHE A 127 -10.80 -4.89 7.52
C PHE A 127 -10.48 -5.55 6.19
N ALA A 128 -9.38 -6.31 6.15
CA ALA A 128 -8.92 -7.04 4.98
C ALA A 128 -9.47 -8.48 5.00
N GLU A 129 -10.12 -8.89 3.93
CA GLU A 129 -10.60 -10.25 3.73
C GLU A 129 -10.05 -10.80 2.41
N LYS A 130 -9.76 -12.12 2.37
CA LYS A 130 -9.39 -12.78 1.11
C LYS A 130 -10.54 -12.70 0.12
N ILE A 131 -10.25 -12.30 -1.10
CA ILE A 131 -11.18 -12.43 -2.21
C ILE A 131 -11.30 -13.89 -2.66
N SER A 132 -12.25 -14.21 -3.54
CA SER A 132 -12.42 -15.55 -4.04
C SER A 132 -11.17 -16.06 -4.78
N ARG A 133 -11.05 -17.37 -4.86
CA ARG A 133 -9.96 -18.00 -5.61
C ARG A 133 -10.08 -17.65 -7.10
N GLU A 134 -11.27 -17.65 -7.63
CA GLU A 134 -11.58 -17.29 -9.00
C GLU A 134 -11.13 -15.87 -9.34
N GLU A 135 -11.52 -14.86 -8.54
CA GLU A 135 -11.05 -13.47 -8.72
C GLU A 135 -9.51 -13.37 -8.67
N SER A 136 -8.86 -14.17 -7.81
CA SER A 136 -7.41 -14.19 -7.70
C SER A 136 -6.75 -14.80 -8.94
N GLU A 137 -7.30 -15.88 -9.49
CA GLU A 137 -6.83 -16.54 -10.71
C GLU A 137 -7.02 -15.67 -11.93
N ASP A 138 -8.18 -15.03 -12.06
CA ASP A 138 -8.50 -14.11 -13.16
C ASP A 138 -7.49 -12.96 -13.21
N TYR A 139 -7.24 -12.31 -12.07
CA TYR A 139 -6.23 -11.25 -12.03
C TYR A 139 -4.81 -11.80 -12.26
N PHE A 140 -4.47 -12.98 -11.71
CA PHE A 140 -3.16 -13.59 -11.91
C PHE A 140 -2.86 -13.81 -13.39
N ALA A 141 -3.84 -14.26 -14.16
CA ALA A 141 -3.71 -14.51 -15.61
C ALA A 141 -3.39 -13.24 -16.41
N THR A 142 -3.81 -12.06 -15.93
CA THR A 142 -3.52 -10.76 -16.61
C THR A 142 -2.10 -10.24 -16.34
N ARG A 143 -1.37 -10.82 -15.39
CA ARG A 143 -0.02 -10.35 -15.03
C ARG A 143 1.00 -10.69 -16.12
N PRO A 144 2.04 -9.84 -16.33
CA PRO A 144 3.16 -10.21 -17.20
C PRO A 144 3.76 -11.55 -16.79
N TRP A 145 4.14 -12.37 -17.78
CA TRP A 145 4.69 -13.71 -17.56
C TRP A 145 5.81 -13.74 -16.51
N SER A 146 6.77 -12.82 -16.58
CA SER A 146 7.87 -12.71 -15.60
C SER A 146 7.38 -12.50 -14.16
N SER A 147 6.28 -11.76 -13.98
CA SER A 147 5.65 -11.55 -12.68
C SER A 147 4.90 -12.79 -12.18
N GLN A 148 4.32 -13.57 -13.09
CA GLN A 148 3.71 -14.86 -12.77
C GLN A 148 4.78 -15.85 -12.30
N ILE A 149 5.89 -15.97 -13.04
CA ILE A 149 7.05 -16.81 -12.68
C ILE A 149 7.65 -16.38 -11.33
N GLY A 150 7.83 -15.07 -11.13
CA GLY A 150 8.31 -14.52 -9.85
C GLY A 150 7.45 -14.91 -8.65
N ALA A 151 6.15 -15.04 -8.81
CA ALA A 151 5.24 -15.47 -7.74
C ALA A 151 5.44 -16.96 -7.36
N TRP A 152 5.89 -17.80 -8.28
CA TRP A 152 6.28 -19.20 -8.01
C TRP A 152 7.68 -19.32 -7.41
N ALA A 153 8.60 -18.49 -7.88
CA ALA A 153 10.00 -18.54 -7.43
C ALA A 153 10.18 -18.02 -5.99
N SER A 154 9.34 -17.04 -5.57
CA SER A 154 9.54 -16.34 -4.31
C SER A 154 8.71 -16.92 -3.16
N ALA A 155 9.38 -17.38 -2.09
CA ALA A 155 8.78 -17.57 -0.77
C ALA A 155 8.77 -16.21 -0.04
N GLN A 156 7.85 -15.32 -0.44
CA GLN A 156 7.86 -13.92 -0.01
C GLN A 156 7.98 -13.75 1.50
N SER A 157 8.92 -12.93 1.93
CA SER A 157 9.28 -12.61 3.33
C SER A 157 10.05 -13.71 4.08
N ALA A 158 10.27 -14.89 3.50
CA ALA A 158 11.13 -15.88 4.11
C ALA A 158 12.61 -15.47 3.97
N PRO A 159 13.50 -15.90 4.90
CA PRO A 159 14.93 -15.74 4.73
C PRO A 159 15.40 -16.38 3.41
N LEU A 160 16.32 -15.73 2.73
CA LEU A 160 16.93 -16.18 1.48
C LEU A 160 18.44 -16.29 1.67
N ALA A 161 19.03 -17.43 1.38
CA ALA A 161 20.45 -17.66 1.62
C ALA A 161 21.34 -16.85 0.66
N SER A 162 20.91 -16.71 -0.61
CA SER A 162 21.66 -15.92 -1.60
C SER A 162 20.77 -15.45 -2.76
N ARG A 163 21.27 -14.50 -3.54
CA ARG A 163 20.62 -14.03 -4.76
C ARG A 163 20.57 -15.15 -5.81
N GLU A 164 21.62 -15.95 -5.89
CA GLU A 164 21.76 -17.08 -6.82
C GLU A 164 20.67 -18.13 -6.58
N GLU A 165 20.30 -18.40 -5.33
CA GLU A 165 19.19 -19.30 -5.01
C GLU A 165 17.88 -18.81 -5.63
N LEU A 166 17.56 -17.52 -5.48
CA LEU A 166 16.35 -16.95 -6.07
C LEU A 166 16.37 -17.04 -7.59
N GLU A 167 17.52 -16.78 -8.22
CA GLU A 167 17.69 -16.86 -9.68
C GLU A 167 17.53 -18.29 -10.18
N GLN A 168 18.04 -19.29 -9.46
CA GLN A 168 17.86 -20.71 -9.78
C GLN A 168 16.38 -21.12 -9.66
N ARG A 169 15.68 -20.67 -8.61
CA ARG A 169 14.24 -20.92 -8.45
C ARG A 169 13.42 -20.26 -9.56
N PHE A 170 13.77 -19.03 -9.95
CA PHE A 170 13.13 -18.34 -11.08
C PHE A 170 13.37 -19.10 -12.39
N LYS A 171 14.61 -19.54 -12.66
CA LYS A 171 14.96 -20.33 -13.83
C LYS A 171 14.18 -21.64 -13.88
N GLY A 172 14.13 -22.39 -12.77
CA GLY A 172 13.38 -23.64 -12.71
C GLY A 172 11.87 -23.46 -12.97
N ALA A 173 11.28 -22.35 -12.44
CA ALA A 173 9.89 -22.01 -12.73
C ALA A 173 9.69 -21.60 -14.20
N SER A 174 10.64 -20.87 -14.81
CA SER A 174 10.62 -20.48 -16.22
C SER A 174 10.72 -21.67 -17.17
N GLU A 175 11.52 -22.67 -16.82
CA GLU A 175 11.65 -23.92 -17.59
C GLU A 175 10.37 -24.76 -17.50
N LYS A 176 9.71 -24.75 -16.35
CA LYS A 176 8.45 -25.47 -16.15
C LYS A 176 7.27 -24.83 -16.90
N TRP A 177 7.24 -23.50 -16.98
CA TRP A 177 6.22 -22.72 -17.67
C TRP A 177 6.88 -21.69 -18.59
N PRO A 178 7.31 -22.11 -19.81
CA PRO A 178 7.93 -21.21 -20.77
C PRO A 178 7.02 -20.04 -21.15
N GLU A 179 7.62 -18.96 -21.62
CA GLU A 179 6.90 -17.79 -22.10
C GLU A 179 5.93 -18.20 -23.24
N GLY A 180 4.71 -17.68 -23.19
CA GLY A 180 3.62 -18.05 -24.10
C GLY A 180 2.78 -19.25 -23.64
N THR A 181 3.14 -19.90 -22.51
CA THR A 181 2.30 -20.94 -21.89
C THR A 181 1.47 -20.39 -20.75
N THR A 182 0.39 -21.10 -20.39
CA THR A 182 -0.42 -20.75 -19.23
C THR A 182 0.32 -21.08 -17.93
N VAL A 183 0.58 -20.07 -17.10
CA VAL A 183 1.14 -20.22 -15.76
C VAL A 183 0.00 -20.29 -14.74
N PRO A 184 -0.17 -21.40 -14.00
CA PRO A 184 -1.23 -21.49 -13.00
C PRO A 184 -0.96 -20.53 -11.84
N CYS A 185 -2.03 -20.00 -11.24
CA CYS A 185 -1.91 -19.17 -10.03
C CYS A 185 -1.45 -20.02 -8.84
N PRO A 186 -0.36 -19.65 -8.12
CA PRO A 186 0.10 -20.40 -6.97
C PRO A 186 -0.97 -20.48 -5.87
N PRO A 187 -1.15 -21.60 -5.17
CA PRO A 187 -2.15 -21.73 -4.10
C PRO A 187 -2.01 -20.69 -2.98
N GLN A 188 -0.78 -20.29 -2.67
CA GLN A 188 -0.45 -19.31 -1.64
C GLN A 188 -0.52 -17.85 -2.12
N TRP A 189 -0.94 -17.59 -3.37
CA TRP A 189 -1.03 -16.25 -3.92
C TRP A 189 -2.47 -15.86 -4.21
N GLY A 190 -2.85 -14.62 -3.87
CA GLY A 190 -4.17 -14.09 -4.14
C GLY A 190 -4.37 -12.68 -3.60
N GLY A 191 -5.61 -12.21 -3.65
CA GLY A 191 -6.00 -10.87 -3.26
C GLY A 191 -6.60 -10.78 -1.87
N TYR A 192 -6.46 -9.58 -1.30
CA TYR A 192 -7.23 -9.11 -0.17
C TYR A 192 -8.06 -7.89 -0.60
N ARG A 193 -9.32 -7.85 -0.20
CA ARG A 193 -10.18 -6.67 -0.28
C ARG A 193 -10.28 -6.04 1.10
N VAL A 194 -9.95 -4.76 1.19
CA VAL A 194 -10.08 -3.96 2.40
C VAL A 194 -11.42 -3.24 2.37
N THR A 195 -12.35 -3.63 3.22
CA THR A 195 -13.63 -2.95 3.42
C THR A 195 -13.42 -1.83 4.43
N PRO A 196 -13.53 -0.55 4.04
CA PRO A 196 -13.21 0.58 4.90
C PRO A 196 -14.31 0.86 5.91
N VAL A 197 -13.94 1.32 7.09
CA VAL A 197 -14.84 1.96 8.08
C VAL A 197 -14.51 3.43 8.27
N ASN A 198 -13.34 3.85 7.78
CA ASN A 198 -12.85 5.22 7.89
C ASN A 198 -12.01 5.57 6.64
N ILE A 199 -12.30 6.71 6.02
CA ILE A 199 -11.52 7.24 4.89
C ILE A 199 -11.28 8.73 5.11
N GLU A 200 -10.04 9.11 5.37
CA GLU A 200 -9.65 10.50 5.59
C GLU A 200 -8.95 11.06 4.34
N PHE A 201 -9.43 12.21 3.89
CA PHE A 201 -8.83 13.06 2.88
C PHE A 201 -8.12 14.22 3.57
N TRP A 202 -6.82 14.32 3.35
CA TRP A 202 -5.97 15.36 3.91
C TRP A 202 -5.38 16.21 2.77
N GLN A 203 -5.53 17.54 2.87
CA GLN A 203 -4.95 18.51 1.96
C GLN A 203 -4.02 19.45 2.71
N GLY A 204 -2.77 19.54 2.26
CA GLY A 204 -1.79 20.47 2.80
C GLY A 204 -2.20 21.91 2.54
N ARG A 205 -2.03 22.77 3.56
CA ARG A 205 -2.28 24.22 3.47
C ARG A 205 -1.20 25.01 4.18
N TYR A 206 -1.08 26.29 3.77
CA TYR A 206 -0.20 27.25 4.39
C TYR A 206 -0.40 27.30 5.93
N SER A 207 0.66 27.67 6.63
CA SER A 207 0.68 27.78 8.11
C SER A 207 0.31 26.50 8.86
N ARG A 208 0.35 25.32 8.19
CA ARG A 208 -0.02 24.01 8.73
C ARG A 208 -1.50 23.90 9.11
N LEU A 209 -2.35 24.79 8.65
CA LEU A 209 -3.80 24.74 8.85
C LEU A 209 -4.45 23.84 7.79
N HIS A 210 -4.02 22.56 7.79
CA HIS A 210 -4.42 21.57 6.81
C HIS A 210 -5.90 21.24 6.88
N ASP A 211 -6.52 20.98 5.72
CA ASP A 211 -7.88 20.46 5.70
C ASP A 211 -7.87 18.95 5.89
N ARG A 212 -8.75 18.48 6.77
CA ARG A 212 -8.97 17.08 7.05
C ARG A 212 -10.47 16.81 7.04
N LEU A 213 -10.93 16.09 6.02
CA LEU A 213 -12.30 15.61 5.91
C LEU A 213 -12.29 14.09 5.97
N ARG A 214 -13.10 13.52 6.85
CA ARG A 214 -13.13 12.10 7.10
C ARG A 214 -14.54 11.56 6.98
N TYR A 215 -14.69 10.53 6.15
CA TYR A 215 -15.86 9.68 6.15
C TYR A 215 -15.69 8.62 7.24
N GLU A 216 -16.72 8.46 8.04
CA GLU A 216 -16.77 7.48 9.12
C GLU A 216 -18.09 6.73 9.08
N ARG A 217 -18.06 5.47 9.47
CA ARG A 217 -19.25 4.65 9.71
C ARG A 217 -19.02 3.70 10.88
N SER A 218 -20.05 3.49 11.69
CA SER A 218 -19.95 2.65 12.89
C SER A 218 -19.72 1.15 12.56
N ASN A 219 -20.19 0.71 11.40
CA ASN A 219 -19.99 -0.64 10.87
C ASN A 219 -20.18 -0.64 9.35
N ILE A 220 -19.86 -1.74 8.69
CA ILE A 220 -19.89 -1.88 7.23
C ILE A 220 -21.26 -1.61 6.62
N ALA A 221 -22.35 -1.90 7.34
CA ALA A 221 -23.73 -1.71 6.87
C ALA A 221 -24.28 -0.29 7.11
N SER A 222 -23.58 0.55 7.89
CA SER A 222 -24.00 1.90 8.20
C SER A 222 -23.70 2.86 7.05
N ASN A 223 -24.50 3.93 6.96
CA ASN A 223 -24.21 5.04 6.05
C ASN A 223 -22.92 5.77 6.47
N TRP A 224 -22.31 6.43 5.50
CA TRP A 224 -21.18 7.30 5.73
C TRP A 224 -21.63 8.65 6.32
N GLU A 225 -20.89 9.12 7.33
CA GLU A 225 -20.95 10.48 7.85
C GLU A 225 -19.63 11.18 7.54
N VAL A 226 -19.68 12.48 7.23
CA VAL A 226 -18.48 13.28 6.91
C VAL A 226 -18.24 14.30 8.00
N HIS A 227 -17.06 14.25 8.57
CA HIS A 227 -16.64 15.18 9.62
C HIS A 227 -15.36 15.92 9.23
N ARG A 228 -15.26 17.18 9.64
CA ARG A 228 -14.04 17.98 9.52
C ARG A 228 -13.26 17.92 10.83
N TYR A 229 -11.97 17.70 10.74
CA TYR A 229 -11.07 17.61 11.89
C TYR A 229 -10.05 18.74 11.90
N TYR A 230 -9.61 19.11 13.09
CA TYR A 230 -8.45 19.98 13.23
C TYR A 230 -7.21 19.34 12.61
N PRO A 231 -6.25 20.17 12.08
CA PRO A 231 -5.01 19.69 11.50
C PRO A 231 -4.08 19.03 12.53
#